data_81972720694056cb8263d8fdda508d69
#
_entry.id   81972720694056cb8263d8fdda508d69
#
_cell.length_a   1.000
_cell.length_b   1.000
_cell.length_c   1.000
_cell.angle_alpha   90.00
_cell.angle_beta   90.00
_cell.angle_gamma   90.00
#
_symmetry.space_group_name_H-M   'P 1'
#
loop_
_entity.id
_entity.type
_entity.pdbx_description
1 polymer ?
#
loop_
_entity_poly.entity_id
_entity_poly.type
_entity_poly.pdbx_seq_one_letter_code
_entity_poly.pdbx_strand_id
1 'polypeptide(L)'
;MQEPQTQGITVTREQIGSYLSSLGERGRNPSTVSSYRKKLELLYAALPGGRIGRGTLRQWREQLLDQGYSPSTVNTSVSAANSFLEWLGCREFQLTGRLSCGRDAQLELTRSEYLRLLSTARALRQERVYLLIKLFTSTGLPVHELEQVTVEAAGEGVLLLPGEAMPQRLPDCLRRELLDYARRRGISSGPIFVTRTGRPCGRAGVSVSIRRLCRDAQVPPETGNPRCLRKLYYTTRAEIEATVAQLVEQTHERLLEAEQAAVGWGGCQEVRGA
;
A
#
# COMPACT_ATOMS: atom_id res chain seq x y z
N MET A 1 -20.64 42.64 25.83
CA MET A 1 -19.56 41.67 25.97
C MET A 1 -18.93 41.50 24.57
N GLN A 2 -17.78 42.10 24.35
CA GLN A 2 -17.02 41.91 23.11
C GLN A 2 -16.38 40.50 23.16
N GLU A 3 -16.71 39.66 22.18
CA GLU A 3 -16.00 38.40 21.97
C GLU A 3 -14.52 38.70 21.74
N PRO A 4 -13.59 37.97 22.34
CA PRO A 4 -12.17 38.15 22.09
C PRO A 4 -11.91 37.89 20.62
N GLN A 5 -11.49 38.91 19.87
CA GLN A 5 -10.99 38.79 18.49
C GLN A 5 -9.83 37.78 18.50
N THR A 6 -10.12 36.56 18.13
CA THR A 6 -9.14 35.48 18.06
C THR A 6 -8.16 35.82 16.94
N GLN A 7 -6.98 36.28 17.33
CA GLN A 7 -5.90 36.66 16.42
C GLN A 7 -5.58 35.45 15.51
N GLY A 8 -5.97 35.57 14.25
CA GLY A 8 -5.57 34.61 13.21
C GLY A 8 -4.17 34.96 12.70
N ILE A 9 -3.49 34.00 12.13
CA ILE A 9 -2.22 34.19 11.41
C ILE A 9 -2.47 34.41 9.93
N THR A 10 -1.57 35.14 9.29
CA THR A 10 -1.55 35.26 7.84
C THR A 10 -0.50 34.30 7.27
N VAL A 11 -0.93 33.44 6.37
CA VAL A 11 -0.10 32.46 5.67
C VAL A 11 0.26 33.03 4.30
N THR A 12 1.50 32.84 3.87
CA THR A 12 1.99 33.26 2.56
C THR A 12 2.41 32.07 1.70
N ARG A 13 2.44 32.27 0.39
CA ARG A 13 2.96 31.26 -0.54
C ARG A 13 4.45 30.94 -0.31
N GLU A 14 5.21 31.92 0.13
CA GLU A 14 6.63 31.77 0.46
C GLU A 14 6.82 30.84 1.65
N GLN A 15 6.01 30.98 2.70
CA GLN A 15 6.02 30.08 3.86
C GLN A 15 5.67 28.64 3.46
N ILE A 16 4.70 28.45 2.56
CA ILE A 16 4.38 27.13 2.00
C ILE A 16 5.58 26.58 1.23
N GLY A 17 6.24 27.39 0.41
CA GLY A 17 7.45 27.01 -0.32
C GLY A 17 8.58 26.57 0.62
N SER A 18 8.88 27.35 1.65
CA SER A 18 9.91 27.07 2.65
C SER A 18 9.62 25.78 3.43
N TYR A 19 8.36 25.58 3.81
CA TYR A 19 7.94 24.32 4.45
C TYR A 19 8.16 23.12 3.54
N LEU A 20 7.76 23.19 2.27
CA LEU A 20 7.95 22.08 1.32
C LEU A 20 9.42 21.78 1.06
N SER A 21 10.29 22.79 1.04
CA SER A 21 11.75 22.62 0.96
C SER A 21 12.28 21.89 2.19
N SER A 22 11.85 22.30 3.39
CA SER A 22 12.24 21.64 4.64
C SER A 22 11.83 20.18 4.72
N LEU A 23 10.71 19.80 4.09
CA LEU A 23 10.31 18.38 3.98
C LEU A 23 11.27 17.59 3.09
N GLY A 24 11.75 18.18 1.99
CA GLY A 24 12.76 17.59 1.11
C GLY A 24 14.09 17.37 1.84
N GLU A 25 14.58 18.37 2.57
CA GLU A 25 15.80 18.29 3.37
C GLU A 25 15.74 17.22 4.47
N ARG A 26 14.56 16.99 5.04
CA ARG A 26 14.30 15.90 6.01
C ARG A 26 14.14 14.52 5.36
N GLY A 27 14.45 14.37 4.07
CA GLY A 27 14.39 13.09 3.36
C GLY A 27 12.98 12.58 3.08
N ARG A 28 11.96 13.44 3.11
CA ARG A 28 10.60 13.00 2.73
C ARG A 28 10.53 12.66 1.25
N ASN A 29 9.82 11.57 0.95
CA ASN A 29 9.65 11.11 -0.43
C ASN A 29 9.11 12.23 -1.34
N PRO A 30 9.69 12.45 -2.54
CA PRO A 30 9.27 13.50 -3.47
C PRO A 30 7.78 13.46 -3.82
N SER A 31 7.17 12.28 -3.87
CA SER A 31 5.73 12.13 -4.11
C SER A 31 4.88 12.69 -2.96
N THR A 32 5.37 12.57 -1.72
CA THR A 32 4.73 13.14 -0.53
C THR A 32 4.80 14.66 -0.57
N VAL A 33 5.98 15.23 -0.88
CA VAL A 33 6.16 16.67 -1.02
C VAL A 33 5.26 17.24 -2.12
N SER A 34 5.18 16.58 -3.28
CA SER A 34 4.27 16.96 -4.38
C SER A 34 2.79 16.89 -3.96
N SER A 35 2.40 15.87 -3.21
CA SER A 35 1.05 15.73 -2.67
C SER A 35 0.73 16.85 -1.67
N TYR A 36 1.65 17.18 -0.77
CA TYR A 36 1.48 18.26 0.21
C TYR A 36 1.38 19.61 -0.48
N ARG A 37 2.20 19.87 -1.50
CA ARG A 37 2.12 21.09 -2.33
C ARG A 37 0.69 21.30 -2.83
N LYS A 38 0.13 20.34 -3.52
CA LYS A 38 -1.24 20.43 -4.08
C LYS A 38 -2.29 20.72 -3.02
N LYS A 39 -2.17 20.09 -1.85
CA LYS A 39 -3.12 20.26 -0.74
C LYS A 39 -3.00 21.60 -0.05
N LEU A 40 -1.78 22.12 0.12
CA LEU A 40 -1.54 23.42 0.71
C LEU A 40 -1.89 24.57 -0.27
N GLU A 41 -1.70 24.37 -1.57
CA GLU A 41 -2.21 25.29 -2.59
C GLU A 41 -3.74 25.34 -2.58
N LEU A 42 -4.41 24.19 -2.43
CA LEU A 42 -5.87 24.12 -2.31
C LEU A 42 -6.36 24.82 -1.03
N LEU A 43 -5.67 24.63 0.09
CA LEU A 43 -5.94 25.36 1.32
C LEU A 43 -5.78 26.87 1.11
N TYR A 44 -4.64 27.29 0.58
CA TYR A 44 -4.34 28.72 0.38
C TYR A 44 -5.38 29.41 -0.52
N ALA A 45 -5.84 28.74 -1.56
CA ALA A 45 -6.91 29.25 -2.44
C ALA A 45 -8.26 29.41 -1.73
N ALA A 46 -8.50 28.63 -0.67
CA ALA A 46 -9.73 28.71 0.13
C ALA A 46 -9.66 29.74 1.27
N LEU A 47 -8.49 30.36 1.50
CA LEU A 47 -8.28 31.32 2.59
C LEU A 47 -8.50 32.77 2.13
N PRO A 48 -9.55 33.45 2.60
CA PRO A 48 -9.71 34.88 2.34
C PRO A 48 -8.52 35.68 2.92
N GLY A 49 -7.77 36.37 2.05
CA GLY A 49 -6.59 37.15 2.47
C GLY A 49 -5.46 36.31 3.11
N GLY A 50 -5.43 34.98 2.90
CA GLY A 50 -4.42 34.10 3.47
C GLY A 50 -4.52 33.91 4.99
N ARG A 51 -5.66 34.23 5.63
CA ARG A 51 -5.81 34.20 7.08
C ARG A 51 -6.31 32.85 7.58
N ILE A 52 -5.64 32.34 8.61
CA ILE A 52 -6.05 31.14 9.35
C ILE A 52 -6.33 31.52 10.82
N GLY A 53 -7.51 31.16 11.31
CA GLY A 53 -7.90 31.31 12.70
C GLY A 53 -8.52 30.02 13.25
N ARG A 54 -9.00 30.10 14.48
CA ARG A 54 -9.73 28.97 15.09
C ARG A 54 -10.99 28.64 14.27
N GLY A 55 -11.15 27.37 13.92
CA GLY A 55 -12.28 26.89 13.10
C GLY A 55 -12.06 26.95 11.59
N THR A 56 -11.07 27.66 11.07
CA THR A 56 -10.80 27.75 9.62
C THR A 56 -10.62 26.37 8.97
N LEU A 57 -9.83 25.47 9.56
CA LEU A 57 -9.66 24.12 9.02
C LEU A 57 -10.92 23.26 9.11
N ARG A 58 -11.83 23.56 10.08
CA ARG A 58 -13.14 22.88 10.15
C ARG A 58 -14.02 23.30 8.98
N GLN A 59 -14.14 24.59 8.74
CA GLN A 59 -14.89 25.14 7.60
C GLN A 59 -14.32 24.63 6.27
N TRP A 60 -12.99 24.65 6.12
CA TRP A 60 -12.35 24.11 4.93
C TRP A 60 -12.60 22.61 4.73
N ARG A 61 -12.60 21.82 5.81
CA ARG A 61 -12.96 20.40 5.77
C ARG A 61 -14.38 20.19 5.24
N GLU A 62 -15.34 20.98 5.70
CA GLU A 62 -16.72 20.94 5.27
C GLU A 62 -16.85 21.36 3.81
N GLN A 63 -16.20 22.43 3.39
CA GLN A 63 -16.15 22.86 1.99
C GLN A 63 -15.59 21.77 1.05
N LEU A 64 -14.55 21.05 1.47
CA LEU A 64 -14.00 19.96 0.67
C LEU A 64 -15.02 18.81 0.53
N LEU A 65 -15.79 18.50 1.56
CA LEU A 65 -16.87 17.49 1.49
C LEU A 65 -17.97 17.93 0.54
N ASP A 66 -18.41 19.19 0.62
CA ASP A 66 -19.42 19.77 -0.26
C ASP A 66 -18.97 19.81 -1.72
N GLN A 67 -17.68 19.96 -1.99
CA GLN A 67 -17.07 19.82 -3.32
C GLN A 67 -16.94 18.37 -3.80
N GLY A 68 -17.40 17.39 -3.02
CA GLY A 68 -17.41 15.98 -3.39
C GLY A 68 -16.09 15.24 -3.18
N TYR A 69 -15.13 15.80 -2.44
CA TYR A 69 -13.92 15.07 -2.07
C TYR A 69 -14.23 13.93 -1.11
N SER A 70 -13.61 12.77 -1.33
CA SER A 70 -13.78 11.61 -0.42
C SER A 70 -13.25 11.92 0.98
N PRO A 71 -13.85 11.35 2.06
CA PRO A 71 -13.37 11.51 3.44
C PRO A 71 -11.89 11.21 3.62
N SER A 72 -11.36 10.21 2.89
CA SER A 72 -9.94 9.87 2.88
C SER A 72 -9.06 11.00 2.31
N THR A 73 -9.51 11.62 1.21
CA THR A 73 -8.82 12.77 0.60
C THR A 73 -8.84 13.97 1.54
N VAL A 74 -9.99 14.25 2.14
CA VAL A 74 -10.16 15.33 3.11
C VAL A 74 -9.26 15.14 4.33
N ASN A 75 -9.24 13.95 4.92
CA ASN A 75 -8.36 13.62 6.05
C ASN A 75 -6.88 13.84 5.72
N THR A 76 -6.45 13.43 4.52
CA THR A 76 -5.05 13.65 4.11
C THR A 76 -4.74 15.11 3.82
N SER A 77 -5.74 15.89 3.39
CA SER A 77 -5.59 17.34 3.17
C SER A 77 -5.47 18.09 4.51
N VAL A 78 -6.32 17.76 5.47
CA VAL A 78 -6.22 18.30 6.84
C VAL A 78 -4.91 17.88 7.51
N SER A 79 -4.43 16.65 7.30
CA SER A 79 -3.13 16.23 7.83
C SER A 79 -1.96 17.06 7.27
N ALA A 80 -2.00 17.40 5.97
CA ALA A 80 -0.99 18.28 5.38
C ALA A 80 -1.05 19.70 5.95
N ALA A 81 -2.25 20.25 6.14
CA ALA A 81 -2.47 21.55 6.77
C ALA A 81 -1.98 21.57 8.22
N ASN A 82 -2.32 20.57 9.01
CA ASN A 82 -1.86 20.44 10.40
C ASN A 82 -0.34 20.37 10.49
N SER A 83 0.31 19.59 9.62
CA SER A 83 1.77 19.49 9.59
C SER A 83 2.44 20.80 9.22
N PHE A 84 1.83 21.59 8.34
CA PHE A 84 2.28 22.91 8.01
C PHE A 84 2.10 23.90 9.17
N LEU A 85 0.95 23.91 9.85
CA LEU A 85 0.69 24.74 11.03
C LEU A 85 1.64 24.39 12.19
N GLU A 86 1.96 23.12 12.36
CA GLU A 86 2.96 22.68 13.35
C GLU A 86 4.35 23.25 13.03
N TRP A 87 4.73 23.25 11.75
CA TRP A 87 5.99 23.84 11.30
C TRP A 87 6.05 25.36 11.53
N LEU A 88 4.90 26.04 11.40
CA LEU A 88 4.76 27.49 11.72
C LEU A 88 4.72 27.77 13.23
N GLY A 89 4.66 26.75 14.09
CA GLY A 89 4.49 26.90 15.53
C GLY A 89 3.07 27.24 16.00
N CYS A 90 2.07 27.07 15.13
CA CYS A 90 0.68 27.50 15.32
C CYS A 90 -0.26 26.30 15.55
N ARG A 91 0.06 25.46 16.54
CA ARG A 91 -0.68 24.23 16.84
C ARG A 91 -2.13 24.47 17.28
N GLU A 92 -2.42 25.65 17.83
CA GLU A 92 -3.75 26.06 18.30
C GLU A 92 -4.80 26.17 17.17
N PHE A 93 -4.35 26.26 15.91
CA PHE A 93 -5.24 26.29 14.73
C PHE A 93 -5.40 24.93 14.06
N GLN A 94 -4.72 23.90 14.56
CA GLN A 94 -4.85 22.53 14.03
C GLN A 94 -6.26 21.99 14.26
N LEU A 95 -6.71 21.16 13.32
CA LEU A 95 -7.96 20.44 13.43
C LEU A 95 -7.69 19.01 13.90
N THR A 96 -8.13 18.70 15.12
CA THR A 96 -8.15 17.34 15.67
C THR A 96 -9.38 16.58 15.23
N GLY A 97 -9.28 15.26 15.17
CA GLY A 97 -10.38 14.37 14.75
C GLY A 97 -10.40 14.11 13.24
N ARG A 98 -10.37 12.83 12.91
CA ARG A 98 -10.47 12.35 11.52
C ARG A 98 -11.94 12.06 11.19
N LEU A 99 -12.31 12.34 9.94
CA LEU A 99 -13.56 11.84 9.39
C LEU A 99 -13.52 10.31 9.37
N SER A 100 -14.59 9.68 9.76
CA SER A 100 -14.78 8.26 9.53
C SER A 100 -14.75 8.04 8.01
N CYS A 101 -13.69 7.44 7.54
CA CYS A 101 -13.74 6.81 6.23
C CYS A 101 -14.55 5.55 6.52
N GLY A 102 -15.81 5.52 6.12
CA GLY A 102 -16.54 4.26 6.11
C GLY A 102 -15.56 3.22 5.61
N ARG A 103 -15.51 2.05 6.18
CA ARG A 103 -14.83 0.93 5.56
C ARG A 103 -15.53 0.76 4.21
N ASP A 104 -15.07 1.49 3.19
CA ASP A 104 -15.15 0.96 1.85
C ASP A 104 -14.53 -0.41 2.02
N ALA A 105 -15.39 -1.44 2.07
CA ALA A 105 -14.93 -2.81 2.05
C ALA A 105 -14.04 -2.85 0.82
N GLN A 106 -12.73 -2.69 1.06
CA GLN A 106 -11.78 -2.57 -0.04
C GLN A 106 -11.98 -3.81 -0.84
N LEU A 107 -12.54 -3.66 -2.04
CA LEU A 107 -12.83 -4.73 -2.94
C LEU A 107 -11.63 -5.66 -2.95
N GLU A 108 -11.86 -6.90 -2.58
CA GLU A 108 -10.82 -7.91 -2.53
C GLU A 108 -10.88 -8.71 -3.80
N LEU A 109 -9.73 -8.92 -4.39
CA LEU A 109 -9.61 -9.83 -5.51
C LEU A 109 -9.71 -11.27 -4.96
N THR A 110 -10.70 -12.01 -5.42
CA THR A 110 -10.84 -13.43 -5.06
C THR A 110 -9.79 -14.28 -5.77
N ARG A 111 -9.53 -15.46 -5.22
CA ARG A 111 -8.62 -16.44 -5.84
C ARG A 111 -9.06 -16.87 -7.24
N SER A 112 -10.35 -17.02 -7.45
CA SER A 112 -10.92 -17.35 -8.77
C SER A 112 -10.74 -16.22 -9.78
N GLU A 113 -10.95 -14.98 -9.39
CA GLU A 113 -10.70 -13.81 -10.24
C GLU A 113 -9.22 -13.67 -10.58
N TYR A 114 -8.33 -13.87 -9.62
CA TYR A 114 -6.88 -13.89 -9.84
C TYR A 114 -6.48 -14.94 -10.90
N LEU A 115 -6.97 -16.16 -10.79
CA LEU A 115 -6.69 -17.21 -11.78
C LEU A 115 -7.25 -16.86 -13.16
N ARG A 116 -8.41 -16.24 -13.22
CA ARG A 116 -9.01 -15.73 -14.45
C ARG A 116 -8.19 -14.62 -15.10
N LEU A 117 -7.63 -13.70 -14.30
CA LEU A 117 -6.68 -12.69 -14.80
C LEU A 117 -5.43 -13.33 -15.40
N LEU A 118 -4.84 -14.33 -14.73
CA LEU A 118 -3.65 -15.02 -15.23
C LEU A 118 -3.93 -15.78 -16.54
N SER A 119 -5.04 -16.51 -16.62
CA SER A 119 -5.41 -17.27 -17.82
C SER A 119 -5.71 -16.35 -18.99
N THR A 120 -6.43 -15.26 -18.77
CA THR A 120 -6.72 -14.24 -19.80
C THR A 120 -5.43 -13.55 -20.27
N ALA A 121 -4.53 -13.18 -19.36
CA ALA A 121 -3.25 -12.59 -19.74
C ALA A 121 -2.40 -13.53 -20.62
N ARG A 122 -2.42 -14.83 -20.35
CA ARG A 122 -1.77 -15.85 -21.18
C ARG A 122 -2.43 -15.99 -22.55
N ALA A 123 -3.76 -16.10 -22.59
CA ALA A 123 -4.51 -16.23 -23.85
C ALA A 123 -4.28 -15.03 -24.76
N LEU A 124 -4.22 -13.82 -24.21
CA LEU A 124 -3.96 -12.57 -24.94
C LEU A 124 -2.47 -12.29 -25.17
N ARG A 125 -1.57 -13.19 -24.79
CA ARG A 125 -0.11 -13.02 -24.87
C ARG A 125 0.40 -11.74 -24.19
N GLN A 126 -0.28 -11.27 -23.15
CA GLN A 126 0.07 -10.08 -22.37
C GLN A 126 1.07 -10.44 -21.25
N GLU A 127 2.22 -10.97 -21.64
CA GLU A 127 3.21 -11.56 -20.74
C GLU A 127 3.68 -10.58 -19.64
N ARG A 128 3.94 -9.31 -19.99
CA ARG A 128 4.33 -8.30 -19.00
C ARG A 128 3.27 -8.13 -17.90
N VAL A 129 1.98 -8.07 -18.27
CA VAL A 129 0.89 -7.88 -17.30
C VAL A 129 0.70 -9.14 -16.45
N TYR A 130 0.82 -10.32 -17.06
CA TYR A 130 0.84 -11.60 -16.36
C TYR A 130 1.91 -11.63 -15.26
N LEU A 131 3.15 -11.26 -15.59
CA LEU A 131 4.27 -11.24 -14.63
C LEU A 131 4.08 -10.17 -13.55
N LEU A 132 3.56 -8.99 -13.89
CA LEU A 132 3.25 -7.95 -12.89
C LEU A 132 2.21 -8.43 -11.87
N ILE A 133 1.11 -9.05 -12.34
CA ILE A 133 0.09 -9.61 -11.46
C ILE A 133 0.70 -10.67 -10.55
N LYS A 134 1.43 -11.61 -11.13
CA LYS A 134 2.06 -12.70 -10.40
C LYS A 134 3.09 -12.19 -9.38
N LEU A 135 3.88 -11.18 -9.74
CA LEU A 135 4.84 -10.53 -8.85
C LEU A 135 4.14 -9.91 -7.62
N PHE A 136 3.14 -9.06 -7.84
CA PHE A 136 2.44 -8.39 -6.72
C PHE A 136 1.73 -9.36 -5.78
N THR A 137 1.16 -10.45 -6.32
CA THR A 137 0.46 -11.47 -5.52
C THR A 137 1.37 -12.51 -4.88
N SER A 138 2.63 -12.60 -5.30
CA SER A 138 3.61 -13.54 -4.73
C SER A 138 4.58 -12.87 -3.75
N THR A 139 4.76 -11.55 -3.84
CA THR A 139 5.76 -10.83 -3.05
C THR A 139 5.16 -9.73 -2.20
N GLY A 140 3.95 -9.26 -2.51
CA GLY A 140 3.39 -8.07 -1.86
C GLY A 140 4.17 -6.79 -2.15
N LEU A 141 5.00 -6.75 -3.19
CA LEU A 141 5.84 -5.62 -3.56
C LEU A 141 5.01 -4.35 -3.77
N PRO A 142 5.38 -3.20 -3.19
CA PRO A 142 4.76 -1.92 -3.53
C PRO A 142 5.13 -1.52 -4.97
N VAL A 143 4.17 -0.93 -5.68
CA VAL A 143 4.39 -0.55 -7.10
C VAL A 143 5.52 0.47 -7.31
N HIS A 144 5.84 1.28 -6.31
CA HIS A 144 6.93 2.26 -6.39
C HIS A 144 8.32 1.61 -6.27
N GLU A 145 8.38 0.37 -5.83
CA GLU A 145 9.62 -0.42 -5.74
C GLU A 145 9.78 -1.39 -6.91
N LEU A 146 8.93 -1.29 -7.93
CA LEU A 146 9.00 -2.14 -9.11
C LEU A 146 10.35 -2.03 -9.85
N GLU A 147 11.04 -0.91 -9.70
CA GLU A 147 12.38 -0.68 -10.28
C GLU A 147 13.45 -1.58 -9.66
N GLN A 148 13.23 -2.06 -8.43
CA GLN A 148 14.15 -3.00 -7.75
C GLN A 148 14.07 -4.42 -8.31
N VAL A 149 13.06 -4.71 -9.14
CA VAL A 149 12.95 -6.00 -9.82
C VAL A 149 13.84 -5.98 -11.05
N THR A 150 15.12 -6.21 -10.82
CA THR A 150 16.17 -6.19 -11.86
C THR A 150 16.54 -7.61 -12.29
N VAL A 151 17.27 -7.71 -13.39
CA VAL A 151 17.82 -8.98 -13.89
C VAL A 151 18.75 -9.60 -12.85
N GLU A 152 19.57 -8.79 -12.19
CA GLU A 152 20.50 -9.20 -11.15
C GLU A 152 19.75 -9.75 -9.94
N ALA A 153 18.79 -8.99 -9.40
CA ALA A 153 17.97 -9.43 -8.28
C ALA A 153 17.18 -10.72 -8.58
N ALA A 154 16.66 -10.84 -9.79
CA ALA A 154 16.05 -12.08 -10.26
C ALA A 154 17.07 -13.22 -10.40
N GLY A 155 18.31 -12.92 -10.80
CA GLY A 155 19.41 -13.89 -10.85
C GLY A 155 19.78 -14.42 -9.47
N GLU A 156 19.88 -13.56 -8.48
CA GLU A 156 20.16 -13.89 -7.09
C GLU A 156 18.95 -14.54 -6.37
N GLY A 157 17.73 -14.29 -6.87
CA GLY A 157 16.50 -14.81 -6.27
C GLY A 157 16.02 -14.02 -5.06
N VAL A 158 16.52 -12.79 -4.87
CA VAL A 158 16.18 -11.92 -3.74
C VAL A 158 15.94 -10.48 -4.20
N LEU A 159 15.03 -9.79 -3.52
CA LEU A 159 14.77 -8.36 -3.70
C LEU A 159 15.24 -7.62 -2.44
N LEU A 160 16.08 -6.62 -2.64
CA LEU A 160 16.48 -5.69 -1.59
C LEU A 160 15.55 -4.48 -1.64
N LEU A 161 14.64 -4.37 -0.67
CA LEU A 161 13.66 -3.29 -0.64
C LEU A 161 14.12 -2.19 0.33
N PRO A 162 14.06 -0.92 -0.08
CA PRO A 162 14.43 0.19 0.78
C PRO A 162 13.62 0.21 2.08
N GLY A 163 14.31 0.21 3.23
CA GLY A 163 13.68 0.24 4.55
C GLY A 163 13.27 -1.12 5.12
N GLU A 164 13.47 -2.22 4.40
CA GLU A 164 13.30 -3.58 4.93
C GLU A 164 14.65 -4.12 5.40
N ALA A 165 14.68 -4.67 6.62
CA ALA A 165 15.91 -5.21 7.22
C ALA A 165 16.35 -6.55 6.60
N MET A 166 15.43 -7.27 5.97
CA MET A 166 15.67 -8.59 5.40
C MET A 166 15.33 -8.62 3.91
N PRO A 167 16.18 -9.29 3.09
CA PRO A 167 15.90 -9.49 1.67
C PRO A 167 14.63 -10.32 1.47
N GLN A 168 13.80 -9.92 0.54
CA GLN A 168 12.60 -10.66 0.17
C GLN A 168 12.95 -11.72 -0.88
N ARG A 169 12.71 -13.00 -0.58
CA ARG A 169 12.92 -14.09 -1.55
C ARG A 169 11.89 -14.05 -2.67
N LEU A 170 12.36 -14.21 -3.90
CA LEU A 170 11.53 -14.48 -5.06
C LEU A 170 11.23 -15.99 -5.16
N PRO A 171 9.95 -16.40 -5.31
CA PRO A 171 9.65 -17.81 -5.60
C PRO A 171 10.37 -18.29 -6.87
N ASP A 172 10.94 -19.49 -6.85
CA ASP A 172 11.76 -20.01 -7.95
C ASP A 172 11.02 -20.07 -9.30
N CYS A 173 9.72 -20.36 -9.26
CA CYS A 173 8.89 -20.36 -10.48
C CYS A 173 8.77 -18.95 -11.08
N LEU A 174 8.57 -17.93 -10.25
CA LEU A 174 8.48 -16.54 -10.69
C LEU A 174 9.84 -16.03 -11.17
N ARG A 175 10.90 -16.34 -10.44
CA ARG A 175 12.29 -16.00 -10.81
C ARG A 175 12.63 -16.47 -12.22
N ARG A 176 12.37 -17.75 -12.54
CA ARG A 176 12.61 -18.32 -13.87
C ARG A 176 11.80 -17.59 -14.95
N GLU A 177 10.53 -17.35 -14.73
CA GLU A 177 9.67 -16.62 -15.67
C GLU A 177 10.16 -15.17 -15.91
N LEU A 178 10.63 -14.48 -14.87
CA LEU A 178 11.17 -13.12 -14.98
C LEU A 178 12.46 -13.10 -15.83
N LEU A 179 13.38 -14.02 -15.57
CA LEU A 179 14.63 -14.13 -16.33
C LEU A 179 14.37 -14.51 -17.80
N ASP A 180 13.44 -15.44 -18.05
CA ASP A 180 13.05 -15.81 -19.41
C ASP A 180 12.40 -14.65 -20.16
N TYR A 181 11.55 -13.87 -19.46
CA TYR A 181 10.96 -12.67 -20.03
C TYR A 181 12.05 -11.62 -20.38
N ALA A 182 12.97 -11.35 -19.45
CA ALA A 182 14.06 -10.41 -19.66
C ALA A 182 14.89 -10.82 -20.89
N ARG A 183 15.27 -12.10 -21.00
CA ARG A 183 16.02 -12.66 -22.13
C ARG A 183 15.27 -12.45 -23.45
N ARG A 184 13.97 -12.78 -23.52
CA ARG A 184 13.16 -12.58 -24.74
C ARG A 184 13.00 -11.12 -25.12
N ARG A 185 13.11 -10.20 -24.16
CA ARG A 185 13.03 -8.76 -24.38
C ARG A 185 14.38 -8.10 -24.66
N GLY A 186 15.48 -8.85 -24.61
CA GLY A 186 16.84 -8.32 -24.78
C GLY A 186 17.29 -7.45 -23.61
N ILE A 187 16.71 -7.66 -22.41
CA ILE A 187 17.09 -6.94 -21.19
C ILE A 187 18.17 -7.77 -20.50
N SER A 188 19.42 -7.31 -20.59
CA SER A 188 20.58 -8.01 -20.01
C SER A 188 20.93 -7.56 -18.60
N SER A 189 20.50 -6.36 -18.18
CA SER A 189 20.78 -5.77 -16.86
C SER A 189 19.74 -4.73 -16.47
N GLY A 190 19.65 -4.43 -15.17
CA GLY A 190 18.75 -3.42 -14.64
C GLY A 190 17.27 -3.83 -14.58
N PRO A 191 16.32 -2.88 -14.48
CA PRO A 191 14.92 -3.15 -14.29
C PRO A 191 14.29 -4.00 -15.40
N ILE A 192 13.58 -5.08 -15.00
CA ILE A 192 12.92 -6.01 -15.94
C ILE A 192 11.67 -5.36 -16.56
N PHE A 193 10.93 -4.56 -15.78
CA PHE A 193 9.70 -3.94 -16.23
C PHE A 193 9.94 -2.54 -16.77
N VAL A 194 10.16 -2.46 -18.06
CA VAL A 194 10.43 -1.20 -18.77
C VAL A 194 9.33 -0.86 -19.78
N THR A 195 9.19 0.42 -20.09
CA THR A 195 8.36 0.94 -21.16
C THR A 195 9.01 0.65 -22.54
N ARG A 196 8.29 0.96 -23.61
CA ARG A 196 8.85 0.87 -24.98
C ARG A 196 10.10 1.73 -25.18
N THR A 197 10.26 2.79 -24.39
CA THR A 197 11.40 3.70 -24.43
C THR A 197 12.54 3.32 -23.48
N GLY A 198 12.51 2.12 -22.87
CA GLY A 198 13.53 1.63 -21.93
C GLY A 198 13.44 2.23 -20.51
N ARG A 199 12.50 3.12 -20.23
CA ARG A 199 12.31 3.68 -18.87
C ARG A 199 11.54 2.70 -17.99
N PRO A 200 11.82 2.64 -16.67
CA PRO A 200 11.06 1.83 -15.74
C PRO A 200 9.55 2.12 -15.81
N CYS A 201 8.74 1.07 -15.65
CA CYS A 201 7.29 1.19 -15.67
C CYS A 201 6.77 1.92 -14.42
N GLY A 202 6.23 3.11 -14.60
CA GLY A 202 5.63 3.88 -13.50
C GLY A 202 4.25 3.35 -13.08
N ARG A 203 3.84 3.75 -11.86
CA ARG A 203 2.57 3.35 -11.22
C ARG A 203 1.34 3.51 -12.12
N ALA A 204 1.24 4.63 -12.84
CA ALA A 204 0.10 4.90 -13.71
C ALA A 204 -0.01 3.88 -14.83
N GLY A 205 1.09 3.59 -15.53
CA GLY A 205 1.14 2.62 -16.61
C GLY A 205 0.80 1.20 -16.15
N VAL A 206 1.34 0.78 -14.99
CA VAL A 206 1.02 -0.51 -14.37
C VAL A 206 -0.47 -0.61 -14.06
N SER A 207 -1.04 0.40 -13.38
CA SER A 207 -2.46 0.39 -13.02
C SER A 207 -3.38 0.38 -14.23
N VAL A 208 -3.07 1.13 -15.28
CA VAL A 208 -3.83 1.13 -16.54
C VAL A 208 -3.78 -0.24 -17.21
N SER A 209 -2.60 -0.87 -17.28
CA SER A 209 -2.43 -2.18 -17.91
C SER A 209 -3.23 -3.27 -17.18
N ILE A 210 -3.18 -3.30 -15.85
CA ILE A 210 -3.93 -4.27 -15.05
C ILE A 210 -5.44 -4.03 -15.17
N ARG A 211 -5.89 -2.78 -15.09
CA ARG A 211 -7.32 -2.43 -15.23
C ARG A 211 -7.87 -2.81 -16.62
N ARG A 212 -7.06 -2.66 -17.67
CA ARG A 212 -7.45 -3.11 -19.01
C ARG A 212 -7.64 -4.63 -19.03
N LEU A 213 -6.70 -5.38 -18.47
CA LEU A 213 -6.83 -6.84 -18.39
C LEU A 213 -8.05 -7.27 -17.55
N CYS A 214 -8.39 -6.55 -16.48
CA CYS A 214 -9.62 -6.84 -15.71
C CYS A 214 -10.87 -6.78 -16.58
N ARG A 215 -10.97 -5.81 -17.48
CA ARG A 215 -12.09 -5.73 -18.43
C ARG A 215 -12.11 -6.91 -19.38
N ASP A 216 -10.94 -7.27 -19.92
CA ASP A 216 -10.82 -8.41 -20.84
C ASP A 216 -11.14 -9.75 -20.13
N ALA A 217 -10.83 -9.86 -18.84
CA ALA A 217 -11.08 -11.03 -17.98
C ALA A 217 -12.47 -11.03 -17.31
N GLN A 218 -13.29 -10.02 -17.53
CA GLN A 218 -14.58 -9.83 -16.84
C GLN A 218 -14.44 -9.85 -15.31
N VAL A 219 -13.39 -9.20 -14.80
CA VAL A 219 -13.14 -8.98 -13.37
C VAL A 219 -13.43 -7.51 -13.07
N PRO A 220 -14.04 -7.16 -11.91
CA PRO A 220 -14.32 -5.77 -11.58
C PRO A 220 -13.08 -4.88 -11.73
N PRO A 221 -13.14 -3.79 -12.52
CA PRO A 221 -11.96 -2.94 -12.77
C PRO A 221 -11.40 -2.27 -11.50
N GLU A 222 -12.23 -2.14 -10.47
CA GLU A 222 -11.89 -1.58 -9.16
C GLU A 222 -10.87 -2.44 -8.41
N THR A 223 -10.90 -3.77 -8.64
CA THR A 223 -9.90 -4.71 -8.12
C THR A 223 -8.61 -4.71 -8.94
N GLY A 224 -8.65 -4.14 -10.15
CA GLY A 224 -7.53 -4.06 -11.10
C GLY A 224 -6.48 -3.02 -10.73
N ASN A 225 -5.91 -3.14 -9.55
CA ASN A 225 -4.83 -2.25 -9.12
C ASN A 225 -3.79 -2.99 -8.27
N PRO A 226 -2.53 -2.52 -8.23
CA PRO A 226 -1.47 -3.16 -7.47
C PRO A 226 -1.76 -3.32 -5.97
N ARG A 227 -2.60 -2.44 -5.40
CA ARG A 227 -2.95 -2.48 -3.99
C ARG A 227 -3.84 -3.69 -3.66
N CYS A 228 -4.83 -4.00 -4.50
CA CYS A 228 -5.69 -5.18 -4.33
C CYS A 228 -4.89 -6.47 -4.52
N LEU A 229 -4.02 -6.53 -5.54
CA LEU A 229 -3.12 -7.67 -5.74
C LEU A 229 -2.19 -7.90 -4.53
N ARG A 230 -1.64 -6.82 -3.99
CA ARG A 230 -0.82 -6.87 -2.79
C ARG A 230 -1.62 -7.33 -1.56
N LYS A 231 -2.90 -6.93 -1.43
CA LYS A 231 -3.77 -7.40 -0.36
C LYS A 231 -3.96 -8.92 -0.44
N LEU A 232 -4.19 -9.46 -1.63
CA LEU A 232 -4.30 -10.92 -1.84
C LEU A 232 -3.05 -11.66 -1.36
N TYR A 233 -1.84 -11.12 -1.56
CA TYR A 233 -0.61 -11.69 -0.99
C TYR A 233 -0.68 -11.79 0.53
N TYR A 234 -1.02 -10.69 1.23
CA TYR A 234 -1.06 -10.68 2.69
C TYR A 234 -2.15 -11.60 3.24
N THR A 235 -3.32 -11.64 2.61
CA THR A 235 -4.41 -12.55 3.00
C THR A 235 -3.97 -14.00 2.84
N THR A 236 -3.43 -14.38 1.67
CA THR A 236 -2.94 -15.74 1.43
C THR A 236 -1.81 -16.12 2.40
N ARG A 237 -0.91 -15.19 2.69
CA ARG A 237 0.17 -15.43 3.65
C ARG A 237 -0.36 -15.65 5.06
N ALA A 238 -1.30 -14.84 5.52
CA ALA A 238 -1.93 -14.99 6.83
C ALA A 238 -2.68 -16.34 6.96
N GLU A 239 -3.36 -16.76 5.90
CA GLU A 239 -4.02 -18.08 5.85
C GLU A 239 -3.01 -19.26 5.97
N ILE A 240 -1.88 -19.15 5.26
CA ILE A 240 -0.80 -20.14 5.35
C ILE A 240 -0.20 -20.16 6.75
N GLU A 241 0.12 -18.99 7.32
CA GLU A 241 0.69 -18.87 8.67
C GLU A 241 -0.25 -19.45 9.73
N ALA A 242 -1.56 -19.18 9.64
CA ALA A 242 -2.57 -19.78 10.53
C ALA A 242 -2.64 -21.30 10.40
N THR A 243 -2.61 -21.84 9.18
CA THR A 243 -2.61 -23.27 8.93
C THR A 243 -1.36 -23.95 9.50
N VAL A 244 -0.19 -23.34 9.30
CA VAL A 244 1.08 -23.84 9.85
C VAL A 244 1.06 -23.84 11.38
N ALA A 245 0.57 -22.75 12.01
CA ALA A 245 0.45 -22.66 13.47
C ALA A 245 -0.45 -23.78 14.01
N GLN A 246 -1.59 -24.02 13.38
CA GLN A 246 -2.51 -25.10 13.77
C GLN A 246 -1.87 -26.50 13.64
N LEU A 247 -1.12 -26.74 12.56
CA LEU A 247 -0.41 -27.99 12.36
C LEU A 247 0.68 -28.21 13.41
N VAL A 248 1.41 -27.17 13.78
CA VAL A 248 2.43 -27.23 14.83
C VAL A 248 1.79 -27.60 16.17
N GLU A 249 0.69 -26.95 16.53
CA GLU A 249 -0.04 -27.20 17.78
C GLU A 249 -0.56 -28.65 17.84
N GLN A 250 -1.23 -29.12 16.78
CA GLN A 250 -1.70 -30.50 16.69
C GLN A 250 -0.57 -31.54 16.76
N THR A 251 0.58 -31.21 16.17
CA THR A 251 1.73 -32.11 16.19
C THR A 251 2.35 -32.17 17.59
N HIS A 252 2.40 -31.04 18.29
CA HIS A 252 2.89 -30.95 19.66
C HIS A 252 1.98 -31.72 20.63
N GLU A 253 0.66 -31.58 20.52
CA GLU A 253 -0.31 -32.35 21.31
C GLU A 253 -0.11 -33.86 21.14
N ARG A 254 0.00 -34.32 19.88
CA ARG A 254 0.26 -35.76 19.60
C ARG A 254 1.57 -36.27 20.19
N LEU A 255 2.61 -35.43 20.18
CA LEU A 255 3.91 -35.75 20.79
C LEU A 255 3.76 -35.91 22.30
N LEU A 256 3.07 -34.99 22.97
CA LEU A 256 2.81 -35.07 24.41
C LEU A 256 1.99 -36.31 24.80
N GLU A 257 0.94 -36.63 24.02
CA GLU A 257 0.14 -37.83 24.22
C GLU A 257 1.01 -39.10 24.08
N ALA A 258 1.88 -39.14 23.06
CA ALA A 258 2.80 -40.27 22.88
C ALA A 258 3.82 -40.40 24.02
N GLU A 259 4.35 -39.29 24.53
CA GLU A 259 5.24 -39.27 25.69
C GLU A 259 4.53 -39.74 26.95
N GLN A 260 3.30 -39.29 27.21
CA GLN A 260 2.49 -39.79 28.34
C GLN A 260 2.24 -41.30 28.27
N ALA A 261 1.90 -41.78 27.08
CA ALA A 261 1.71 -43.24 26.87
C ALA A 261 3.00 -44.02 27.09
N ALA A 262 4.14 -43.51 26.64
CA ALA A 262 5.46 -44.17 26.77
C ALA A 262 5.92 -44.30 28.23
N VAL A 263 5.60 -43.33 29.08
CA VAL A 263 5.94 -43.38 30.52
C VAL A 263 4.86 -44.04 31.40
N GLY A 264 3.80 -44.55 30.81
CA GLY A 264 2.70 -45.21 31.52
C GLY A 264 1.80 -44.25 32.33
N TRP A 265 1.84 -42.95 32.05
CA TRP A 265 1.03 -41.91 32.70
C TRP A 265 -0.36 -41.76 32.04
N GLY A 266 -0.73 -42.64 31.14
CA GLY A 266 -1.99 -42.64 30.41
C GLY A 266 -3.16 -43.09 31.24
N GLY A 267 -3.98 -42.14 31.72
CA GLY A 267 -5.37 -42.37 32.11
C GLY A 267 -5.57 -42.90 33.54
N CYS A 268 -5.84 -42.02 34.48
CA CYS A 268 -6.79 -42.32 35.55
C CYS A 268 -8.13 -42.70 34.88
N GLN A 269 -8.39 -43.98 34.64
CA GLN A 269 -9.75 -44.48 34.48
C GLN A 269 -10.46 -44.14 35.78
N GLU A 270 -11.45 -43.27 35.74
CA GLU A 270 -12.45 -43.16 36.81
C GLU A 270 -13.03 -44.56 37.05
N VAL A 271 -12.57 -45.19 38.11
CA VAL A 271 -13.25 -46.33 38.69
C VAL A 271 -14.57 -45.78 39.24
N ARG A 272 -15.62 -45.80 38.41
CA ARG A 272 -16.97 -45.72 38.91
C ARG A 272 -17.20 -46.94 39.76
N GLY A 273 -17.01 -46.74 41.09
CA GLY A 273 -17.38 -47.65 42.12
C GLY A 273 -18.87 -47.94 42.10
N ALA A 274 -19.19 -49.16 42.36
CA ALA A 274 -20.49 -49.77 42.57
C ALA A 274 -21.34 -49.06 43.65
#